data_3447d037a5dc4cbba942dc25c784af8f
#
_entry.id   3447d037a5dc4cbba942dc25c784af8f
#
_cell.length_a   1.000
_cell.length_b   1.000
_cell.length_c   1.000
_cell.angle_alpha   90.00
_cell.angle_beta   90.00
_cell.angle_gamma   90.00
#
_symmetry.space_group_name_H-M   'P 1'
#
loop_
_entity.id
_entity.type
_entity.pdbx_description
1 polymer ?
#
loop_
_entity_poly.entity_id
_entity_poly.type
_entity_poly.pdbx_seq_one_letter_code
_entity_poly.pdbx_strand_id
1 'polypeptide(L)'
;MSKLYYCRQTTEKCKSIRYPSKTHPYKYGTSGCIYTSGCGVCSSLMVLHNFGFTSLDTVAWTQKCLLMGARSADGTDMDKVAAFIERHFSIVSKRAKSVADLKAHLKAGGKAIVCVSGGGKQLFSNAGHYIYIGGIDKSGNLIILDPYWYDGKFTLTAARRKYTKIKNAREVYVQPGALASDISGIWLFTNAKGAKTVYAESDVNYRKASPKAPTIKPGTYTTTAVRGIYKGAGAATGRKKVKDLTTDGRRHATSSKQTADAMLRSGTTITVLETKLLSTGNLWARCPSGWLCIWEKDIDRKFIK
;
A
#
# COMPACT_ATOMS: atom_id res chain seq x y z
N MET A 1 -21.42 21.60 2.31
CA MET A 1 -20.68 20.41 2.76
C MET A 1 -19.21 20.73 2.71
N SER A 2 -18.44 20.38 3.75
CA SER A 2 -16.98 20.51 3.73
C SER A 2 -16.42 19.64 2.61
N LYS A 3 -15.36 20.10 1.95
CA LYS A 3 -14.67 19.38 0.88
C LYS A 3 -14.11 18.06 1.42
N LEU A 4 -14.50 16.93 0.84
CA LEU A 4 -13.97 15.62 1.21
C LEU A 4 -12.47 15.52 0.92
N TYR A 5 -11.72 14.94 1.86
CA TYR A 5 -10.32 14.57 1.60
C TYR A 5 -10.26 13.44 0.58
N TYR A 6 -9.38 13.56 -0.40
CA TYR A 6 -9.20 12.60 -1.47
C TYR A 6 -7.76 12.10 -1.54
N CYS A 7 -7.59 10.79 -1.42
CA CYS A 7 -6.33 10.09 -1.60
C CYS A 7 -6.33 9.34 -2.94
N ARG A 8 -5.58 9.85 -3.92
CA ARG A 8 -5.45 9.25 -5.26
C ARG A 8 -4.22 8.34 -5.29
N GLN A 9 -4.41 7.05 -5.58
CA GLN A 9 -3.30 6.10 -5.69
C GLN A 9 -2.49 6.25 -6.99
N THR A 10 -3.08 6.82 -8.05
CA THR A 10 -2.45 6.97 -9.38
C THR A 10 -1.58 8.23 -9.51
N THR A 11 -0.97 8.70 -8.41
CA THR A 11 -0.01 9.80 -8.43
C THR A 11 1.41 9.27 -8.63
N GLU A 12 2.32 10.14 -9.13
CA GLU A 12 3.72 9.78 -9.31
C GLU A 12 4.38 9.35 -7.98
N LYS A 13 4.09 10.07 -6.88
CA LYS A 13 4.56 9.73 -5.52
C LYS A 13 4.18 8.29 -5.14
N CYS A 14 2.99 7.82 -5.51
CA CYS A 14 2.51 6.48 -5.17
C CYS A 14 3.27 5.35 -5.84
N LYS A 15 3.99 5.60 -6.94
CA LYS A 15 4.85 4.62 -7.61
C LYS A 15 6.06 4.22 -6.75
N SER A 16 6.55 5.14 -5.90
CA SER A 16 7.67 4.90 -5.00
C SER A 16 7.26 4.33 -3.63
N ILE A 17 5.98 4.43 -3.24
CA ILE A 17 5.51 3.93 -1.95
C ILE A 17 5.35 2.41 -2.01
N ARG A 18 6.21 1.71 -1.28
CA ARG A 18 6.29 0.24 -1.27
C ARG A 18 5.09 -0.37 -0.53
N TYR A 19 4.42 -1.29 -1.21
CA TYR A 19 3.33 -2.10 -0.67
C TYR A 19 3.41 -3.54 -1.23
N PRO A 20 4.53 -4.26 -0.96
CA PRO A 20 4.80 -5.56 -1.56
C PRO A 20 4.04 -6.70 -0.89
N SER A 21 3.76 -7.75 -1.65
CA SER A 21 3.36 -9.07 -1.16
C SER A 21 4.33 -10.15 -1.67
N LYS A 22 4.10 -11.41 -1.30
CA LYS A 22 4.90 -12.53 -1.82
C LYS A 22 4.75 -12.69 -3.33
N THR A 23 3.52 -12.52 -3.83
CA THR A 23 3.17 -12.65 -5.26
C THR A 23 3.49 -11.40 -6.07
N HIS A 24 3.47 -10.22 -5.42
CA HIS A 24 3.74 -8.93 -6.04
C HIS A 24 4.91 -8.21 -5.33
N PRO A 25 6.16 -8.63 -5.58
CA PRO A 25 7.33 -7.93 -5.05
C PRO A 25 7.39 -6.50 -5.58
N TYR A 26 7.98 -5.61 -4.78
CA TYR A 26 8.08 -4.21 -5.17
C TYR A 26 8.91 -4.00 -6.44
N LYS A 27 8.29 -3.32 -7.41
CA LYS A 27 8.92 -2.74 -8.58
C LYS A 27 8.28 -1.37 -8.83
N TYR A 28 9.10 -0.32 -8.96
CA TYR A 28 8.64 1.06 -9.11
C TYR A 28 7.54 1.18 -10.18
N GLY A 29 6.38 1.69 -9.78
CA GLY A 29 5.23 1.98 -10.62
C GLY A 29 4.54 0.80 -11.30
N THR A 30 5.06 -0.41 -11.19
CA THR A 30 4.55 -1.59 -11.93
C THR A 30 4.05 -2.72 -11.03
N SER A 31 4.60 -2.90 -9.85
CA SER A 31 4.21 -3.97 -8.92
C SER A 31 4.54 -3.64 -7.47
N GLY A 32 3.75 -4.16 -6.53
CA GLY A 32 4.02 -4.06 -5.09
C GLY A 32 4.20 -2.63 -4.58
N CYS A 33 3.47 -1.68 -5.14
CA CYS A 33 3.45 -0.28 -4.71
C CYS A 33 2.01 0.23 -4.58
N ILE A 34 1.83 1.39 -3.95
CA ILE A 34 0.50 1.98 -3.77
C ILE A 34 -0.15 2.27 -5.12
N TYR A 35 0.63 2.69 -6.13
CA TYR A 35 0.11 2.95 -7.48
C TYR A 35 -0.68 1.76 -8.06
N THR A 36 -0.22 0.53 -7.85
CA THR A 36 -0.84 -0.68 -8.42
C THR A 36 -1.80 -1.40 -7.48
N SER A 37 -1.57 -1.34 -6.16
CA SER A 37 -2.26 -2.20 -5.19
C SER A 37 -2.83 -1.43 -3.99
N GLY A 38 -2.87 -0.09 -4.06
CA GLY A 38 -3.14 0.77 -2.90
C GLY A 38 -4.60 1.19 -2.72
N CYS A 39 -5.56 0.65 -3.48
CA CYS A 39 -6.95 1.10 -3.40
C CYS A 39 -7.54 1.00 -1.98
N GLY A 40 -7.29 -0.09 -1.26
CA GLY A 40 -7.75 -0.26 0.11
C GLY A 40 -7.04 0.69 1.09
N VAL A 41 -5.74 0.91 0.91
CA VAL A 41 -4.95 1.86 1.71
C VAL A 41 -5.48 3.28 1.52
N CYS A 42 -5.67 3.73 0.28
CA CYS A 42 -6.17 5.07 -0.02
C CYS A 42 -7.61 5.25 0.45
N SER A 43 -8.48 4.25 0.26
CA SER A 43 -9.87 4.30 0.71
C SER A 43 -9.98 4.40 2.23
N SER A 44 -9.19 3.65 2.98
CA SER A 44 -9.19 3.70 4.44
C SER A 44 -8.55 4.98 4.99
N LEU A 45 -7.53 5.52 4.32
CA LEU A 45 -6.99 6.83 4.65
C LEU A 45 -8.04 7.95 4.46
N MET A 46 -8.87 7.85 3.41
CA MET A 46 -10.00 8.78 3.23
C MET A 46 -11.04 8.68 4.35
N VAL A 47 -11.31 7.48 4.90
CA VAL A 47 -12.15 7.33 6.10
C VAL A 47 -11.57 8.13 7.26
N LEU A 48 -10.29 7.92 7.58
CA LEU A 48 -9.63 8.60 8.70
C LEU A 48 -9.67 10.12 8.56
N HIS A 49 -9.23 10.65 7.43
CA HIS A 49 -9.19 12.09 7.21
C HIS A 49 -10.59 12.74 7.23
N ASN A 50 -11.59 12.06 6.68
CA ASN A 50 -12.95 12.59 6.65
C ASN A 50 -13.69 12.43 8.00
N PHE A 51 -13.07 11.79 8.98
CA PHE A 51 -13.46 11.81 10.40
C PHE A 51 -12.54 12.68 11.26
N GLY A 52 -11.60 13.43 10.66
CA GLY A 52 -10.78 14.42 11.36
C GLY A 52 -9.38 13.92 11.77
N PHE A 53 -9.01 12.68 11.47
CA PHE A 53 -7.68 12.11 11.77
C PHE A 53 -6.70 12.45 10.64
N THR A 54 -6.17 13.67 10.63
CA THR A 54 -5.42 14.24 9.49
C THR A 54 -3.90 14.13 9.59
N SER A 55 -3.36 13.60 10.69
CA SER A 55 -1.92 13.50 10.94
C SER A 55 -1.20 12.43 10.10
N LEU A 56 -1.95 11.47 9.52
CA LEU A 56 -1.38 10.40 8.70
C LEU A 56 -1.39 10.77 7.22
N ASP A 57 -0.24 10.69 6.59
CA ASP A 57 -0.15 10.72 5.12
C ASP A 57 -0.20 9.30 4.53
N THR A 58 -0.18 9.22 3.19
CA THR A 58 -0.25 7.94 2.48
C THR A 58 0.92 7.02 2.83
N VAL A 59 2.13 7.56 3.06
CA VAL A 59 3.31 6.76 3.41
C VAL A 59 3.14 6.15 4.80
N ALA A 60 2.84 6.99 5.79
CA ALA A 60 2.66 6.54 7.18
C ALA A 60 1.52 5.52 7.32
N TRP A 61 0.40 5.75 6.63
CA TRP A 61 -0.71 4.81 6.64
C TRP A 61 -0.38 3.49 5.93
N THR A 62 0.34 3.53 4.81
CA THR A 62 0.81 2.31 4.13
C THR A 62 1.70 1.46 5.04
N GLN A 63 2.61 2.09 5.79
CA GLN A 63 3.46 1.38 6.75
C GLN A 63 2.62 0.70 7.84
N LYS A 64 1.58 1.38 8.35
CA LYS A 64 0.65 0.78 9.33
C LYS A 64 -0.10 -0.42 8.73
N CYS A 65 -0.57 -0.31 7.49
CA CYS A 65 -1.23 -1.43 6.79
C CYS A 65 -0.30 -2.64 6.62
N LEU A 66 0.98 -2.42 6.35
CA LEU A 66 1.98 -3.50 6.29
C LEU A 66 2.22 -4.12 7.67
N LEU A 67 2.37 -3.29 8.72
CA LEU A 67 2.64 -3.75 10.09
C LEU A 67 1.48 -4.56 10.68
N MET A 68 0.23 -4.17 10.42
CA MET A 68 -0.94 -4.94 10.86
C MET A 68 -1.20 -6.20 10.01
N GLY A 69 -0.36 -6.47 8.99
CA GLY A 69 -0.50 -7.62 8.11
C GLY A 69 -1.72 -7.53 7.19
N ALA A 70 -2.17 -6.32 6.87
CA ALA A 70 -3.32 -6.11 5.98
C ALA A 70 -2.97 -6.26 4.49
N ARG A 71 -1.69 -6.33 4.11
CA ARG A 71 -1.28 -6.61 2.73
C ARG A 71 -1.54 -8.09 2.39
N SER A 72 -2.55 -8.35 1.59
CA SER A 72 -2.86 -9.67 1.03
C SER A 72 -2.05 -9.95 -0.25
N ALA A 73 -2.25 -11.13 -0.86
CA ALA A 73 -1.60 -11.48 -2.13
C ALA A 73 -1.85 -10.40 -3.20
N ASP A 74 -3.11 -10.02 -3.41
CA ASP A 74 -3.54 -9.20 -4.55
C ASP A 74 -3.98 -7.77 -4.16
N GLY A 75 -4.14 -7.48 -2.86
CA GLY A 75 -4.66 -6.19 -2.42
C GLY A 75 -4.50 -5.93 -0.95
N THR A 76 -5.56 -5.45 -0.33
CA THR A 76 -5.65 -5.10 1.09
C THR A 76 -6.75 -5.91 1.77
N ASP A 77 -6.43 -6.57 2.87
CA ASP A 77 -7.39 -7.20 3.77
C ASP A 77 -8.11 -6.08 4.56
N MET A 78 -9.33 -5.75 4.11
CA MET A 78 -10.07 -4.64 4.69
C MET A 78 -10.65 -4.96 6.08
N ASP A 79 -10.85 -6.23 6.42
CA ASP A 79 -11.31 -6.59 7.76
C ASP A 79 -10.22 -6.31 8.81
N LYS A 80 -8.95 -6.58 8.51
CA LYS A 80 -7.83 -6.18 9.37
C LYS A 80 -7.69 -4.67 9.49
N VAL A 81 -7.86 -3.95 8.39
CA VAL A 81 -7.83 -2.48 8.38
C VAL A 81 -8.97 -1.91 9.22
N ALA A 82 -10.18 -2.41 9.05
CA ALA A 82 -11.36 -1.97 9.79
C ALA A 82 -11.22 -2.24 11.30
N ALA A 83 -10.76 -3.44 11.68
CA ALA A 83 -10.50 -3.79 13.08
C ALA A 83 -9.40 -2.91 13.70
N PHE A 84 -8.35 -2.57 12.93
CA PHE A 84 -7.32 -1.66 13.40
C PHE A 84 -7.86 -0.23 13.60
N ILE A 85 -8.64 0.27 12.64
CA ILE A 85 -9.29 1.59 12.73
C ILE A 85 -10.18 1.65 13.98
N GLU A 86 -11.00 0.63 14.22
CA GLU A 86 -11.88 0.57 15.38
C GLU A 86 -11.10 0.57 16.71
N ARG A 87 -10.00 -0.15 16.78
CA ARG A 87 -9.18 -0.25 18.00
C ARG A 87 -8.42 1.05 18.33
N HIS A 88 -7.98 1.80 17.32
CA HIS A 88 -7.01 2.88 17.50
C HIS A 88 -7.55 4.30 17.19
N PHE A 89 -8.75 4.38 16.63
CA PHE A 89 -9.37 5.66 16.29
C PHE A 89 -10.82 5.62 16.77
N SER A 90 -11.34 6.56 17.44
CA SER A 90 -12.74 6.58 17.92
C SER A 90 -13.77 6.41 16.78
N ILE A 91 -13.62 5.36 15.97
CA ILE A 91 -14.43 5.00 14.81
C ILE A 91 -14.94 3.58 15.01
N VAL A 92 -16.25 3.40 14.98
CA VAL A 92 -16.88 2.08 14.99
C VAL A 92 -16.95 1.57 13.55
N SER A 93 -16.61 0.30 13.34
CA SER A 93 -16.73 -0.36 12.04
C SER A 93 -17.70 -1.54 12.11
N LYS A 94 -18.41 -1.80 11.00
CA LYS A 94 -19.20 -3.02 10.82
C LYS A 94 -19.35 -3.39 9.37
N ARG A 95 -19.53 -4.68 9.10
CA ARG A 95 -19.91 -5.19 7.77
C ARG A 95 -21.40 -4.92 7.52
N ALA A 96 -21.75 -4.45 6.32
CA ALA A 96 -23.14 -4.41 5.87
C ALA A 96 -23.43 -5.58 4.93
N LYS A 97 -24.69 -6.01 4.94
CA LYS A 97 -25.15 -7.13 4.10
C LYS A 97 -25.85 -6.65 2.84
N SER A 98 -26.29 -5.39 2.80
CA SER A 98 -27.12 -4.89 1.70
C SER A 98 -26.80 -3.43 1.34
N VAL A 99 -27.22 -3.03 0.13
CA VAL A 99 -27.20 -1.64 -0.32
C VAL A 99 -28.21 -0.78 0.47
N ALA A 100 -29.24 -1.38 1.04
CA ALA A 100 -30.18 -0.68 1.91
C ALA A 100 -29.50 -0.25 3.21
N ASP A 101 -28.71 -1.14 3.84
CA ASP A 101 -27.91 -0.81 5.02
C ASP A 101 -26.90 0.30 4.72
N LEU A 102 -26.23 0.23 3.57
CA LEU A 102 -25.31 1.27 3.11
C LEU A 102 -26.02 2.62 3.01
N LYS A 103 -27.18 2.68 2.34
CA LYS A 103 -27.97 3.92 2.20
C LYS A 103 -28.38 4.51 3.55
N ALA A 104 -28.92 3.67 4.45
CA ALA A 104 -29.35 4.09 5.78
C ALA A 104 -28.16 4.68 6.57
N HIS A 105 -27.02 4.00 6.54
CA HIS A 105 -25.80 4.42 7.22
C HIS A 105 -25.25 5.78 6.69
N LEU A 106 -25.22 5.96 5.38
CA LEU A 106 -24.76 7.21 4.77
C LEU A 106 -25.72 8.38 5.05
N LYS A 107 -27.04 8.14 5.08
CA LYS A 107 -28.03 9.14 5.49
C LYS A 107 -27.85 9.58 6.94
N ALA A 108 -27.40 8.68 7.81
CA ALA A 108 -27.05 8.99 9.19
C ALA A 108 -25.69 9.70 9.37
N GLY A 109 -25.02 10.06 8.27
CA GLY A 109 -23.74 10.79 8.32
C GLY A 109 -22.49 9.89 8.36
N GLY A 110 -22.65 8.58 8.33
CA GLY A 110 -21.53 7.61 8.27
C GLY A 110 -20.76 7.69 6.96
N LYS A 111 -19.68 6.93 6.90
CA LYS A 111 -18.82 6.74 5.73
C LYS A 111 -18.74 5.25 5.39
N ALA A 112 -18.32 4.91 4.18
CA ALA A 112 -18.18 3.51 3.81
C ALA A 112 -16.98 3.27 2.89
N ILE A 113 -16.47 2.04 2.93
CA ILE A 113 -15.61 1.48 1.89
C ILE A 113 -16.38 0.32 1.27
N VAL A 114 -16.39 0.30 -0.05
CA VAL A 114 -17.04 -0.75 -0.81
C VAL A 114 -16.00 -1.44 -1.67
N CYS A 115 -15.96 -2.78 -1.61
CA CYS A 115 -15.24 -3.58 -2.59
C CYS A 115 -16.18 -3.82 -3.78
N VAL A 116 -15.73 -3.46 -4.97
CA VAL A 116 -16.39 -3.82 -6.22
C VAL A 116 -15.59 -4.93 -6.88
N SER A 117 -16.30 -5.91 -7.46
CA SER A 117 -15.70 -6.99 -8.23
C SER A 117 -15.75 -6.70 -9.73
N GLY A 118 -15.16 -7.58 -10.53
CA GLY A 118 -15.26 -7.49 -11.99
C GLY A 118 -16.61 -7.88 -12.58
N GLY A 119 -17.61 -8.22 -11.74
CA GLY A 119 -18.98 -8.53 -12.16
C GLY A 119 -19.84 -7.31 -12.46
N GLY A 120 -21.09 -7.52 -12.77
CA GLY A 120 -22.09 -6.47 -12.95
C GLY A 120 -21.78 -5.48 -14.08
N LYS A 121 -21.90 -4.18 -13.80
CA LYS A 121 -21.69 -3.10 -14.76
C LYS A 121 -20.25 -2.61 -14.89
N GLN A 122 -19.37 -3.06 -13.99
CA GLN A 122 -17.95 -2.69 -13.96
C GLN A 122 -17.72 -1.16 -13.95
N LEU A 123 -18.52 -0.45 -13.13
CA LEU A 123 -18.50 1.01 -13.14
C LEU A 123 -17.13 1.58 -12.68
N PHE A 124 -16.46 0.92 -11.75
CA PHE A 124 -15.19 1.37 -11.19
C PHE A 124 -14.00 0.48 -11.58
N SER A 125 -14.24 -0.82 -11.78
CA SER A 125 -13.19 -1.78 -12.11
C SER A 125 -13.79 -3.00 -12.79
N ASN A 126 -12.98 -3.70 -13.57
CA ASN A 126 -13.25 -5.04 -14.10
C ASN A 126 -12.62 -6.16 -13.25
N ALA A 127 -12.07 -5.80 -12.11
CA ALA A 127 -11.46 -6.70 -11.13
C ALA A 127 -11.75 -6.18 -9.71
N GLY A 128 -11.28 -6.86 -8.68
CA GLY A 128 -11.41 -6.41 -7.30
C GLY A 128 -10.83 -5.02 -7.07
N HIS A 129 -11.64 -4.10 -6.50
CA HIS A 129 -11.23 -2.73 -6.26
C HIS A 129 -11.99 -2.11 -5.08
N TYR A 130 -11.28 -1.38 -4.21
CA TYR A 130 -11.88 -0.63 -3.10
C TYR A 130 -12.13 0.82 -3.51
N ILE A 131 -13.34 1.30 -3.23
CA ILE A 131 -13.75 2.69 -3.39
C ILE A 131 -14.26 3.23 -2.06
N TYR A 132 -14.05 4.54 -1.82
CA TYR A 132 -14.56 5.23 -0.64
C TYR A 132 -15.87 5.93 -0.98
N ILE A 133 -16.86 5.81 -0.06
CA ILE A 133 -18.15 6.52 -0.17
C ILE A 133 -18.27 7.52 0.98
N GLY A 134 -18.20 8.80 0.63
CA GLY A 134 -18.18 9.90 1.57
C GLY A 134 -19.57 10.34 2.04
N GLY A 135 -20.64 9.89 1.39
CA GLY A 135 -22.00 10.26 1.73
C GLY A 135 -23.00 9.93 0.63
N ILE A 136 -24.21 10.49 0.80
CA ILE A 136 -25.31 10.41 -0.16
C ILE A 136 -25.86 11.83 -0.36
N ASP A 137 -26.16 12.20 -1.60
CA ASP A 137 -26.71 13.52 -1.90
C ASP A 137 -28.25 13.59 -1.70
N LYS A 138 -28.82 14.78 -1.86
CA LYS A 138 -30.27 14.99 -1.73
C LYS A 138 -31.10 14.20 -2.75
N SER A 139 -30.52 13.87 -3.90
CA SER A 139 -31.15 13.06 -4.96
C SER A 139 -30.95 11.55 -4.74
N GLY A 140 -30.32 11.14 -3.65
CA GLY A 140 -30.07 9.75 -3.32
C GLY A 140 -28.89 9.12 -4.04
N ASN A 141 -28.01 9.90 -4.66
CA ASN A 141 -26.78 9.38 -5.28
C ASN A 141 -25.69 9.21 -4.23
N LEU A 142 -24.94 8.11 -4.31
CA LEU A 142 -23.71 7.91 -3.59
C LEU A 142 -22.65 8.90 -4.05
N ILE A 143 -21.93 9.53 -3.12
CA ILE A 143 -20.80 10.41 -3.38
C ILE A 143 -19.54 9.58 -3.20
N ILE A 144 -18.92 9.21 -4.29
CA ILE A 144 -17.82 8.24 -4.34
C ILE A 144 -16.50 8.94 -4.69
N LEU A 145 -15.45 8.63 -3.95
CA LEU A 145 -14.07 8.97 -4.30
C LEU A 145 -13.34 7.68 -4.68
N ASP A 146 -12.90 7.63 -5.94
CA ASP A 146 -12.21 6.48 -6.49
C ASP A 146 -10.68 6.66 -6.40
N PRO A 147 -9.96 5.86 -5.59
CA PRO A 147 -8.51 5.96 -5.49
C PRO A 147 -7.79 5.75 -6.83
N TYR A 148 -8.31 4.88 -7.69
CA TYR A 148 -7.74 4.55 -8.99
C TYR A 148 -8.33 5.42 -10.10
N TRP A 149 -8.18 6.73 -9.93
CA TRP A 149 -8.65 7.71 -10.89
C TRP A 149 -7.60 7.95 -11.99
N TYR A 150 -8.06 8.00 -13.23
CA TYR A 150 -7.32 8.54 -14.37
C TYR A 150 -8.29 9.24 -15.34
N ASP A 151 -7.77 10.14 -16.15
CA ASP A 151 -8.59 10.93 -17.04
C ASP A 151 -9.28 10.04 -18.08
N GLY A 152 -10.55 10.30 -18.34
CA GLY A 152 -11.38 9.50 -19.25
C GLY A 152 -11.91 8.18 -18.68
N LYS A 153 -11.53 7.77 -17.45
CA LYS A 153 -11.97 6.49 -16.86
C LYS A 153 -13.49 6.26 -16.97
N PHE A 154 -14.28 7.26 -16.66
CA PHE A 154 -15.74 7.14 -16.58
C PHE A 154 -16.46 7.37 -17.92
N THR A 155 -15.71 7.60 -19.00
CA THR A 155 -16.22 7.69 -20.36
C THR A 155 -15.86 6.47 -21.24
N LEU A 156 -15.08 5.52 -20.71
CA LEU A 156 -14.57 4.36 -21.45
C LEU A 156 -15.67 3.40 -21.93
N THR A 157 -16.71 3.17 -21.12
CA THR A 157 -17.77 2.21 -21.45
C THR A 157 -19.15 2.88 -21.46
N ALA A 158 -20.09 2.31 -22.19
CA ALA A 158 -21.48 2.78 -22.22
C ALA A 158 -22.11 2.76 -20.80
N ALA A 159 -21.83 1.73 -20.01
CA ALA A 159 -22.32 1.63 -18.64
C ALA A 159 -21.79 2.77 -17.76
N ARG A 160 -20.50 3.06 -17.82
CA ARG A 160 -19.88 4.17 -17.07
C ARG A 160 -20.50 5.51 -17.49
N ARG A 161 -20.60 5.79 -18.76
CA ARG A 161 -21.26 7.04 -19.26
C ARG A 161 -22.71 7.16 -18.79
N LYS A 162 -23.45 6.06 -18.78
CA LYS A 162 -24.88 6.05 -18.39
C LYS A 162 -25.11 6.22 -16.92
N TYR A 163 -24.30 5.55 -16.07
CA TYR A 163 -24.59 5.41 -14.63
C TYR A 163 -23.70 6.24 -13.72
N THR A 164 -22.67 6.92 -14.24
CA THR A 164 -21.81 7.79 -13.44
C THR A 164 -21.93 9.25 -13.84
N LYS A 165 -21.88 10.13 -12.84
CA LYS A 165 -21.86 11.58 -13.02
C LYS A 165 -20.67 12.16 -12.27
N ILE A 166 -19.78 12.84 -12.97
CA ILE A 166 -18.55 13.38 -12.36
C ILE A 166 -18.79 14.80 -11.91
N LYS A 167 -18.38 15.14 -10.68
CA LYS A 167 -18.30 16.49 -10.16
C LYS A 167 -16.91 16.77 -9.60
N ASN A 168 -16.42 17.99 -9.82
CA ASN A 168 -15.14 18.48 -9.26
C ASN A 168 -13.92 17.62 -9.60
N ALA A 169 -13.91 16.94 -10.75
CA ALA A 169 -12.82 16.07 -11.23
C ALA A 169 -12.32 14.99 -10.23
N ARG A 170 -13.14 14.65 -9.23
CA ARG A 170 -12.81 13.64 -8.20
C ARG A 170 -14.00 12.92 -7.59
N GLU A 171 -15.17 13.55 -7.61
CA GLU A 171 -16.38 12.98 -7.02
C GLU A 171 -17.21 12.33 -8.12
N VAL A 172 -17.50 11.04 -7.95
CA VAL A 172 -18.35 10.26 -8.85
C VAL A 172 -19.68 10.01 -8.17
N TYR A 173 -20.76 10.43 -8.80
CA TYR A 173 -22.12 10.27 -8.32
C TYR A 173 -22.77 9.08 -9.01
N VAL A 174 -23.29 8.13 -8.25
CA VAL A 174 -23.89 6.89 -8.76
C VAL A 174 -25.14 6.56 -7.96
N GLN A 175 -26.24 6.21 -8.64
CA GLN A 175 -27.42 5.65 -7.97
C GLN A 175 -27.06 4.31 -7.30
N PRO A 176 -27.45 4.07 -6.03
CA PRO A 176 -27.11 2.86 -5.30
C PRO A 176 -27.46 1.57 -6.03
N GLY A 177 -28.65 1.53 -6.68
CA GLY A 177 -29.09 0.37 -7.46
C GLY A 177 -28.23 0.10 -8.71
N ALA A 178 -27.58 1.12 -9.29
CA ALA A 178 -26.67 0.93 -10.40
C ALA A 178 -25.34 0.29 -9.97
N LEU A 179 -24.89 0.54 -8.74
CA LEU A 179 -23.67 -0.03 -8.18
C LEU A 179 -23.91 -1.44 -7.59
N ALA A 180 -25.13 -1.80 -7.23
CA ALA A 180 -25.46 -2.99 -6.45
C ALA A 180 -24.86 -4.28 -7.01
N SER A 181 -24.93 -4.46 -8.33
CA SER A 181 -24.41 -5.67 -9.01
C SER A 181 -22.87 -5.76 -9.05
N ASP A 182 -22.16 -4.66 -8.77
CA ASP A 182 -20.70 -4.62 -8.77
C ASP A 182 -20.13 -4.90 -7.36
N ILE A 183 -20.96 -4.84 -6.30
CA ILE A 183 -20.53 -4.90 -4.90
C ILE A 183 -20.24 -6.32 -4.48
N SER A 184 -19.06 -6.57 -3.93
CA SER A 184 -18.64 -7.81 -3.28
C SER A 184 -18.43 -7.69 -1.77
N GLY A 185 -18.35 -6.48 -1.22
CA GLY A 185 -18.21 -6.25 0.21
C GLY A 185 -18.45 -4.80 0.61
N ILE A 186 -18.99 -4.59 1.81
CA ILE A 186 -19.31 -3.26 2.35
C ILE A 186 -18.81 -3.15 3.78
N TRP A 187 -18.00 -2.14 4.07
CA TRP A 187 -17.53 -1.76 5.41
C TRP A 187 -18.06 -0.37 5.74
N LEU A 188 -18.83 -0.28 6.81
CA LEU A 188 -19.44 0.95 7.31
C LEU A 188 -18.61 1.51 8.47
N PHE A 189 -18.43 2.82 8.50
CA PHE A 189 -17.65 3.52 9.52
C PHE A 189 -18.44 4.67 10.09
N THR A 190 -18.49 4.77 11.43
CA THR A 190 -19.18 5.85 12.16
C THR A 190 -18.22 6.39 13.22
N ASN A 191 -18.11 7.72 13.31
CA ASN A 191 -17.41 8.33 14.43
C ASN A 191 -18.23 8.11 15.72
N ALA A 192 -17.61 7.62 16.79
CA ALA A 192 -18.31 7.40 18.05
C ALA A 192 -18.79 8.76 18.60
N LYS A 193 -20.09 8.91 18.86
CA LYS A 193 -20.66 10.13 19.45
C LYS A 193 -19.99 10.41 20.80
N GLY A 194 -19.46 11.62 20.96
CA GLY A 194 -18.85 12.08 22.21
C GLY A 194 -17.39 11.66 22.41
N ALA A 195 -16.81 10.84 21.55
CA ALA A 195 -15.37 10.65 21.56
C ALA A 195 -14.74 11.97 21.11
N LYS A 196 -14.09 12.70 22.04
CA LYS A 196 -13.08 13.68 21.66
C LYS A 196 -12.12 12.91 20.79
N THR A 197 -11.87 13.38 19.59
CA THR A 197 -10.85 12.87 18.68
C THR A 197 -9.48 13.03 19.34
N VAL A 198 -9.18 12.15 20.27
CA VAL A 198 -7.84 12.04 20.86
C VAL A 198 -7.14 10.94 20.09
N TYR A 199 -6.75 11.28 18.85
CA TYR A 199 -5.59 10.65 18.30
C TYR A 199 -4.40 11.23 19.05
N ALA A 200 -4.06 10.66 20.20
CA ALA A 200 -2.73 10.83 20.73
C ALA A 200 -1.80 10.02 19.80
N GLU A 201 -0.87 10.70 19.16
CA GLU A 201 0.21 10.06 18.38
C GLU A 201 0.97 9.03 19.24
N SER A 202 0.90 9.16 20.56
CA SER A 202 1.38 8.24 21.59
C SER A 202 0.59 6.93 21.66
N ASP A 203 -0.72 6.90 21.39
CA ASP A 203 -1.54 5.68 21.46
C ASP A 203 -1.43 4.84 20.19
N VAL A 204 -0.94 5.42 19.11
CA VAL A 204 -0.46 4.70 17.94
C VAL A 204 1.05 4.54 18.03
N ASN A 205 1.54 4.17 19.17
CA ASN A 205 2.88 3.60 19.32
C ASN A 205 3.00 2.22 18.65
N TYR A 206 2.41 2.09 17.44
CA TYR A 206 3.01 1.35 16.36
C TYR A 206 4.09 2.19 15.62
N ARG A 207 4.62 3.23 16.23
CA ARG A 207 6.06 3.36 16.26
C ARG A 207 6.57 2.23 17.16
N LYS A 208 6.61 1.02 16.68
CA LYS A 208 7.81 0.23 16.81
C LYS A 208 8.88 1.24 16.47
N ALA A 209 9.65 1.67 17.48
CA ALA A 209 10.68 2.71 17.34
C ALA A 209 11.37 2.47 16.01
N SER A 210 11.38 3.46 15.12
CA SER A 210 11.79 3.28 13.69
C SER A 210 12.80 2.17 13.63
N PRO A 211 12.57 1.02 12.98
CA PRO A 211 13.30 -0.19 13.26
C PRO A 211 14.78 0.16 13.30
N LYS A 212 15.43 -0.01 14.43
CA LYS A 212 16.83 0.37 14.58
C LYS A 212 17.63 -0.61 13.75
N ALA A 213 18.46 -0.10 12.87
CA ALA A 213 19.30 -0.97 12.06
C ALA A 213 20.05 -1.95 12.97
N PRO A 214 20.03 -3.25 12.66
CA PRO A 214 20.74 -4.23 13.46
C PRO A 214 22.25 -3.92 13.42
N THR A 215 22.93 -4.11 14.53
CA THR A 215 24.40 -4.06 14.57
C THR A 215 24.91 -5.35 13.94
N ILE A 216 25.59 -5.25 12.80
CA ILE A 216 26.23 -6.36 12.10
C ILE A 216 27.72 -6.13 12.12
N LYS A 217 28.45 -7.04 12.76
CA LYS A 217 29.92 -7.01 12.81
C LYS A 217 30.52 -7.62 11.53
N PRO A 218 31.77 -7.30 11.17
CA PRO A 218 32.50 -8.07 10.17
C PRO A 218 32.50 -9.57 10.51
N GLY A 219 32.33 -10.41 9.50
CA GLY A 219 32.22 -11.86 9.72
C GLY A 219 31.50 -12.56 8.58
N THR A 220 31.26 -13.85 8.75
CA THR A 220 30.62 -14.71 7.76
C THR A 220 29.12 -14.83 8.02
N TYR A 221 28.32 -14.65 6.97
CA TYR A 221 26.86 -14.68 7.02
C TYR A 221 26.29 -15.40 5.80
N THR A 222 25.08 -15.91 5.92
CA THR A 222 24.36 -16.55 4.81
C THR A 222 23.18 -15.66 4.38
N THR A 223 23.06 -15.39 3.07
CA THR A 223 21.94 -14.62 2.53
C THR A 223 20.64 -15.40 2.64
N THR A 224 19.57 -14.75 3.10
CA THR A 224 18.23 -15.35 3.25
C THR A 224 17.29 -15.02 2.07
N ALA A 225 17.78 -14.27 1.09
CA ALA A 225 17.05 -13.92 -0.14
C ALA A 225 18.06 -13.59 -1.25
N VAL A 226 17.57 -13.60 -2.49
CA VAL A 226 18.35 -13.11 -3.64
C VAL A 226 18.73 -11.65 -3.42
N ARG A 227 20.03 -11.30 -3.57
CA ARG A 227 20.55 -9.95 -3.35
C ARG A 227 21.38 -9.45 -4.52
N GLY A 228 21.07 -8.22 -4.98
CA GLY A 228 21.88 -7.53 -5.99
C GLY A 228 23.19 -7.03 -5.41
N ILE A 229 24.27 -7.10 -6.20
CA ILE A 229 25.58 -6.55 -5.88
C ILE A 229 25.79 -5.22 -6.60
N TYR A 230 26.22 -4.24 -5.86
CA TYR A 230 26.35 -2.85 -6.31
C TYR A 230 27.80 -2.35 -6.20
N LYS A 231 28.12 -1.29 -6.95
CA LYS A 231 29.46 -0.66 -6.94
C LYS A 231 29.76 0.03 -5.62
N GLY A 232 28.73 0.54 -4.94
CA GLY A 232 28.81 1.21 -3.64
C GLY A 232 27.58 0.94 -2.79
N ALA A 233 27.55 1.42 -1.55
CA ALA A 233 26.37 1.36 -0.70
C ALA A 233 25.26 2.23 -1.29
N GLY A 234 24.09 1.63 -1.57
CA GLY A 234 22.94 2.27 -2.16
C GLY A 234 22.65 1.87 -3.60
N ALA A 235 21.36 1.74 -3.94
CA ALA A 235 20.94 1.33 -5.28
C ALA A 235 21.35 2.34 -6.39
N ALA A 236 21.46 3.61 -6.04
CA ALA A 236 21.87 4.68 -6.96
C ALA A 236 23.33 4.54 -7.46
N THR A 237 24.20 3.78 -6.74
CA THR A 237 25.59 3.56 -7.14
C THR A 237 25.74 2.67 -8.37
N GLY A 238 24.63 2.10 -8.82
CA GLY A 238 24.59 1.20 -9.97
C GLY A 238 24.94 -0.24 -9.63
N ARG A 239 24.23 -1.19 -10.25
CA ARG A 239 24.45 -2.63 -10.07
C ARG A 239 25.70 -3.06 -10.83
N LYS A 240 26.51 -3.94 -10.23
CA LYS A 240 27.60 -4.61 -10.93
C LYS A 240 27.07 -5.62 -11.95
N LYS A 241 27.91 -6.01 -12.88
CA LYS A 241 27.66 -7.14 -13.78
C LYS A 241 28.32 -8.42 -13.23
N VAL A 242 27.86 -9.57 -13.68
CA VAL A 242 28.42 -10.88 -13.22
C VAL A 242 29.94 -10.94 -13.44
N LYS A 243 30.46 -10.42 -14.56
CA LYS A 243 31.91 -10.35 -14.83
C LYS A 243 32.71 -9.58 -13.77
N ASP A 244 32.08 -8.64 -13.07
CA ASP A 244 32.70 -7.75 -12.07
C ASP A 244 32.74 -8.37 -10.66
N LEU A 245 32.20 -9.58 -10.49
CA LEU A 245 32.24 -10.32 -9.24
C LEU A 245 33.54 -11.06 -9.09
N THR A 246 33.92 -11.40 -7.85
CA THR A 246 34.98 -12.36 -7.58
C THR A 246 34.64 -13.72 -8.20
N THR A 247 35.64 -14.60 -8.35
CA THR A 247 35.44 -15.97 -8.89
C THR A 247 34.39 -16.72 -8.06
N ASP A 248 34.45 -16.62 -6.74
CA ASP A 248 33.47 -17.21 -5.84
C ASP A 248 32.08 -16.56 -6.00
N GLY A 249 32.00 -15.21 -6.05
CA GLY A 249 30.77 -14.50 -6.31
C GLY A 249 30.07 -14.89 -7.62
N ARG A 250 30.84 -15.17 -8.67
CA ARG A 250 30.30 -15.68 -9.95
C ARG A 250 29.68 -17.08 -9.82
N ARG A 251 30.23 -17.96 -9.04
CA ARG A 251 29.67 -19.31 -8.78
C ARG A 251 28.31 -19.25 -8.10
N HIS A 252 28.09 -18.24 -7.27
CA HIS A 252 26.84 -18.02 -6.53
C HIS A 252 25.86 -17.05 -7.21
N ALA A 253 26.22 -16.52 -8.38
CA ALA A 253 25.32 -15.63 -9.14
C ALA A 253 24.09 -16.37 -9.67
N THR A 254 22.96 -15.67 -9.78
CA THR A 254 21.71 -16.22 -10.33
C THR A 254 21.78 -16.47 -11.83
N SER A 255 22.74 -15.86 -12.52
CA SER A 255 22.98 -15.99 -13.97
C SER A 255 24.46 -16.26 -14.23
N SER A 256 24.75 -17.08 -15.22
CA SER A 256 26.12 -17.31 -15.75
C SER A 256 26.53 -16.29 -16.82
N LYS A 257 25.56 -15.53 -17.38
CA LYS A 257 25.82 -14.53 -18.42
C LYS A 257 26.65 -13.37 -17.84
N GLN A 258 27.86 -13.17 -18.35
CA GLN A 258 28.82 -12.19 -17.83
C GLN A 258 28.30 -10.74 -17.84
N THR A 259 27.44 -10.39 -18.80
CA THR A 259 26.83 -9.05 -18.94
C THR A 259 25.54 -8.88 -18.14
N ALA A 260 25.02 -9.94 -17.51
CA ALA A 260 23.83 -9.85 -16.66
C ALA A 260 24.12 -9.07 -15.39
N ASP A 261 23.06 -8.51 -14.79
CA ASP A 261 23.14 -7.87 -13.49
C ASP A 261 23.58 -8.88 -12.41
N ALA A 262 24.52 -8.48 -11.60
CA ALA A 262 25.07 -9.30 -10.53
C ALA A 262 24.06 -9.46 -9.40
N MET A 263 23.55 -10.67 -9.23
CA MET A 263 22.65 -11.05 -8.15
C MET A 263 23.09 -12.37 -7.54
N LEU A 264 23.28 -12.43 -6.22
CA LEU A 264 23.59 -13.65 -5.49
C LEU A 264 22.32 -14.42 -5.14
N ARG A 265 22.39 -15.74 -5.20
CA ARG A 265 21.30 -16.63 -4.78
C ARG A 265 21.03 -16.51 -3.28
N SER A 266 19.80 -16.81 -2.87
CA SER A 266 19.51 -17.09 -1.45
C SER A 266 20.33 -18.31 -0.99
N GLY A 267 20.80 -18.29 0.26
CA GLY A 267 21.67 -19.34 0.80
C GLY A 267 23.17 -19.14 0.48
N THR A 268 23.53 -18.06 -0.20
CA THR A 268 24.95 -17.76 -0.47
C THR A 268 25.66 -17.32 0.81
N THR A 269 26.77 -17.96 1.14
CA THR A 269 27.68 -17.51 2.20
C THR A 269 28.47 -16.30 1.71
N ILE A 270 28.53 -15.24 2.52
CA ILE A 270 29.25 -14.00 2.23
C ILE A 270 30.11 -13.60 3.42
N THR A 271 31.27 -13.01 3.17
CA THR A 271 32.06 -12.35 4.19
C THR A 271 31.72 -10.86 4.23
N VAL A 272 31.11 -10.40 5.30
CA VAL A 272 30.87 -8.97 5.55
C VAL A 272 32.17 -8.34 6.04
N LEU A 273 32.68 -7.35 5.33
CA LEU A 273 33.91 -6.63 5.66
C LEU A 273 33.60 -5.36 6.46
N GLU A 274 32.54 -4.68 6.08
CA GLU A 274 32.05 -3.47 6.76
C GLU A 274 30.56 -3.27 6.47
N THR A 275 29.93 -2.41 7.26
CA THR A 275 28.52 -2.01 7.05
C THR A 275 28.38 -0.50 6.97
N LYS A 276 27.37 -0.04 6.22
CA LYS A 276 27.04 1.38 6.08
C LYS A 276 25.51 1.58 6.18
N LEU A 277 25.10 2.35 7.16
CA LEU A 277 23.71 2.82 7.28
C LEU A 277 23.55 4.06 6.40
N LEU A 278 22.60 4.03 5.48
CA LEU A 278 22.30 5.18 4.61
C LEU A 278 21.25 6.09 5.25
N SER A 279 21.15 7.34 4.75
CA SER A 279 20.11 8.30 5.14
C SER A 279 18.69 7.78 4.87
N THR A 280 18.52 6.86 3.90
CA THR A 280 17.26 6.12 3.66
C THR A 280 16.90 5.17 4.81
N GLY A 281 17.82 4.94 5.74
CA GLY A 281 17.68 4.02 6.86
C GLY A 281 18.02 2.57 6.54
N ASN A 282 18.34 2.20 5.31
CA ASN A 282 18.73 0.84 4.93
C ASN A 282 20.19 0.56 5.28
N LEU A 283 20.47 -0.65 5.80
CA LEU A 283 21.83 -1.12 6.13
C LEU A 283 22.42 -1.91 4.97
N TRP A 284 23.60 -1.50 4.54
CA TRP A 284 24.35 -2.12 3.47
C TRP A 284 25.62 -2.75 4.01
N ALA A 285 26.02 -3.87 3.44
CA ALA A 285 27.30 -4.53 3.75
C ALA A 285 28.18 -4.57 2.52
N ARG A 286 29.50 -4.39 2.71
CA ARG A 286 30.51 -4.65 1.72
C ARG A 286 31.01 -6.09 1.88
N CYS A 287 31.00 -6.83 0.79
CA CYS A 287 31.69 -8.13 0.67
C CYS A 287 32.74 -8.05 -0.44
N PRO A 288 33.60 -9.03 -0.62
CA PRO A 288 34.63 -9.01 -1.68
C PRO A 288 34.08 -8.74 -3.10
N SER A 289 32.86 -9.17 -3.38
CA SER A 289 32.22 -8.97 -4.68
C SER A 289 31.59 -7.55 -4.84
N GLY A 290 31.40 -6.79 -3.76
CA GLY A 290 30.79 -5.45 -3.79
C GLY A 290 29.81 -5.21 -2.64
N TRP A 291 28.88 -4.29 -2.82
CA TRP A 291 27.92 -3.91 -1.80
C TRP A 291 26.56 -4.56 -2.02
N LEU A 292 25.91 -5.00 -0.93
CA LEU A 292 24.54 -5.51 -0.94
C LEU A 292 23.73 -4.96 0.25
N CYS A 293 22.43 -4.77 0.03
CA CYS A 293 21.53 -4.41 1.11
C CYS A 293 21.25 -5.63 1.99
N ILE A 294 21.60 -5.53 3.28
CA ILE A 294 21.45 -6.63 4.25
C ILE A 294 20.30 -6.42 5.23
N TRP A 295 19.76 -5.22 5.31
CA TRP A 295 18.56 -4.91 6.08
C TRP A 295 17.82 -3.72 5.47
N GLU A 296 16.52 -3.84 5.31
CA GLU A 296 15.63 -2.80 4.81
C GLU A 296 14.74 -2.29 5.95
N LYS A 297 14.87 -1.00 6.27
CA LYS A 297 14.15 -0.34 7.35
C LYS A 297 12.63 -0.43 7.18
N ASP A 298 12.14 -0.16 5.97
CA ASP A 298 10.71 -0.02 5.70
C ASP A 298 9.91 -1.31 5.93
N ILE A 299 10.58 -2.46 5.85
CA ILE A 299 9.98 -3.77 6.09
C ILE A 299 10.57 -4.47 7.31
N ASP A 300 11.45 -3.78 8.07
CA ASP A 300 12.18 -4.33 9.23
C ASP A 300 12.70 -5.75 8.97
N ARG A 301 13.36 -5.95 7.84
CA ARG A 301 13.80 -7.27 7.42
C ARG A 301 15.31 -7.36 7.22
N LYS A 302 15.94 -8.27 7.96
CA LYS A 302 17.32 -8.69 7.77
C LYS A 302 17.39 -9.77 6.69
N PHE A 303 18.36 -9.68 5.79
CA PHE A 303 18.56 -10.59 4.66
C PHE A 303 19.80 -11.45 4.78
N ILE A 304 20.40 -11.49 5.95
CA ILE A 304 21.53 -12.36 6.31
C ILE A 304 21.25 -13.01 7.67
N LYS A 305 21.78 -14.19 7.91
CA LYS A 305 21.75 -14.92 9.18
C LYS A 305 23.13 -15.45 9.53
#